data_a96981398329cff04ccff79023464c4c
#
_entry.id   a96981398329cff04ccff79023464c4c
#
_cell.length_a   1.000
_cell.length_b   1.000
_cell.length_c   1.000
_cell.angle_alpha   90.00
_cell.angle_beta   90.00
_cell.angle_gamma   90.00
#
_symmetry.space_group_name_H-M   'P 1'
#
loop_
_entity.id
_entity.type
_entity.pdbx_description
1 polymer ?
#
loop_
_entity_poly.entity_id
_entity_poly.type
_entity_poly.pdbx_seq_one_letter_code
_entity_poly.pdbx_strand_id
1 'polypeptide(L)'
;IVTDAGESPVISSDVNLDHLLIRSGTLTIAKTGSLKLTGNLINNSVLNMESDSQNFSSLIVEGESYGLTIYTDAGRYQTSTATFTDNTGNITYKRYVADEGTDEWDFIGSPVEGQDLQSLIDNNSSLATNSSLVAIGPYDNSAADGEADTSNFYTYYNTTSNSGTILPVGKGYVMATDEGSTNATVNFTGPVVTENIYYAIT
;
A
#
# COMPACT_ATOMS: atom_id res chain seq x y z
N ILE A 1 -13.63 -17.20 -0.65
CA ILE A 1 -12.36 -17.95 -0.52
C ILE A 1 -11.80 -17.71 0.88
N VAL A 2 -11.21 -18.73 1.46
CA VAL A 2 -10.53 -18.67 2.77
C VAL A 2 -9.12 -19.20 2.55
N THR A 3 -8.09 -18.50 3.07
CA THR A 3 -6.72 -18.98 3.11
C THR A 3 -6.38 -19.42 4.53
N ASP A 4 -5.69 -20.53 4.69
CA ASP A 4 -5.31 -21.10 5.98
C ASP A 4 -3.79 -21.18 6.17
N ALA A 5 -3.36 -21.53 7.39
CA ALA A 5 -1.95 -21.59 7.75
C ALA A 5 -1.16 -22.55 6.81
N GLY A 6 -0.04 -22.07 6.33
CA GLY A 6 0.86 -22.81 5.43
C GLY A 6 0.51 -22.68 3.95
N GLU A 7 -0.58 -22.03 3.59
CA GLU A 7 -0.92 -21.74 2.19
C GLU A 7 -0.34 -20.39 1.76
N SER A 8 0.09 -20.34 0.50
CA SER A 8 0.62 -19.10 -0.11
C SER A 8 0.08 -18.99 -1.56
N PRO A 9 -1.23 -18.87 -1.74
CA PRO A 9 -1.83 -18.76 -3.07
C PRO A 9 -1.35 -17.49 -3.79
N VAL A 10 -1.25 -17.57 -5.12
CA VAL A 10 -0.85 -16.47 -5.99
C VAL A 10 -1.95 -16.23 -7.04
N ILE A 11 -2.39 -14.99 -7.13
CA ILE A 11 -3.30 -14.52 -8.19
C ILE A 11 -2.44 -13.85 -9.26
N SER A 12 -2.35 -14.44 -10.45
CA SER A 12 -1.54 -13.98 -11.58
C SER A 12 -2.35 -13.51 -12.79
N SER A 13 -3.66 -13.52 -12.67
CA SER A 13 -4.62 -13.07 -13.70
C SER A 13 -5.82 -12.43 -13.02
N ASP A 14 -6.78 -11.96 -13.81
CA ASP A 14 -8.00 -11.35 -13.28
C ASP A 14 -8.87 -12.38 -12.55
N VAL A 15 -9.20 -12.08 -11.30
CA VAL A 15 -10.08 -12.89 -10.45
C VAL A 15 -11.19 -12.03 -9.87
N ASN A 16 -12.43 -12.49 -10.01
CA ASN A 16 -13.59 -11.86 -9.40
C ASN A 16 -14.18 -12.80 -8.34
N LEU A 17 -14.39 -12.30 -7.14
CA LEU A 17 -14.96 -13.02 -6.01
C LEU A 17 -16.04 -12.18 -5.34
N ASP A 18 -16.95 -12.83 -4.62
CA ASP A 18 -17.89 -12.10 -3.78
C ASP A 18 -17.21 -11.63 -2.50
N HIS A 19 -16.57 -12.53 -1.78
CA HIS A 19 -15.91 -12.24 -0.51
C HIS A 19 -14.56 -12.96 -0.42
N LEU A 20 -13.62 -12.36 0.31
CA LEU A 20 -12.33 -12.97 0.63
C LEU A 20 -12.07 -12.87 2.14
N LEU A 21 -11.71 -13.99 2.75
CA LEU A 21 -11.17 -14.04 4.10
C LEU A 21 -9.74 -14.60 4.04
N ILE A 22 -8.77 -13.78 4.46
CA ILE A 22 -7.39 -14.21 4.71
C ILE A 22 -7.27 -14.44 6.21
N ARG A 23 -7.43 -15.70 6.64
CA ARG A 23 -7.40 -16.06 8.06
C ARG A 23 -5.97 -16.17 8.57
N SER A 24 -5.11 -16.79 7.78
CA SER A 24 -3.69 -16.99 8.06
C SER A 24 -2.95 -17.29 6.75
N GLY A 25 -1.62 -17.36 6.78
CA GLY A 25 -0.81 -17.55 5.58
C GLY A 25 -0.63 -16.25 4.79
N THR A 26 -0.24 -16.38 3.52
CA THR A 26 0.03 -15.23 2.64
C THR A 26 -0.71 -15.38 1.33
N LEU A 27 -1.53 -14.40 0.97
CA LEU A 27 -2.06 -14.26 -0.39
C LEU A 27 -1.19 -13.27 -1.15
N THR A 28 -0.77 -13.62 -2.36
CA THR A 28 -0.04 -12.70 -3.24
C THR A 28 -0.87 -12.39 -4.47
N ILE A 29 -1.06 -11.10 -4.78
CA ILE A 29 -1.52 -10.65 -6.09
C ILE A 29 -0.26 -10.28 -6.87
N ALA A 30 0.11 -11.11 -7.83
CA ALA A 30 1.28 -10.88 -8.66
C ALA A 30 1.10 -9.62 -9.54
N LYS A 31 2.18 -9.06 -10.04
CA LYS A 31 2.18 -7.82 -10.84
C LYS A 31 1.24 -7.83 -12.06
N THR A 32 0.89 -9.01 -12.57
CA THR A 32 -0.05 -9.19 -13.69
C THR A 32 -1.45 -9.59 -13.24
N GLY A 33 -1.66 -9.73 -11.93
CA GLY A 33 -2.94 -10.16 -11.36
C GLY A 33 -3.81 -8.99 -10.93
N SER A 34 -5.12 -9.19 -10.99
CA SER A 34 -6.09 -8.31 -10.38
C SER A 34 -7.09 -9.10 -9.56
N LEU A 35 -7.50 -8.54 -8.43
CA LEU A 35 -8.54 -9.10 -7.59
C LEU A 35 -9.66 -8.06 -7.43
N LYS A 36 -10.85 -8.42 -7.86
CA LYS A 36 -12.07 -7.66 -7.63
C LYS A 36 -12.99 -8.42 -6.69
N LEU A 37 -13.40 -7.75 -5.62
CA LEU A 37 -14.39 -8.24 -4.67
C LEU A 37 -15.66 -7.41 -4.81
N THR A 38 -16.79 -8.08 -5.05
CA THR A 38 -18.11 -7.41 -5.04
C THR A 38 -18.68 -7.30 -3.62
N GLY A 39 -18.14 -8.07 -2.69
CA GLY A 39 -18.42 -8.04 -1.27
C GLY A 39 -17.18 -7.66 -0.46
N ASN A 40 -17.00 -8.24 0.70
CA ASN A 40 -16.04 -7.82 1.70
C ASN A 40 -14.66 -8.48 1.58
N LEU A 41 -13.64 -7.72 1.92
CA LEU A 41 -12.31 -8.22 2.29
C LEU A 41 -12.20 -8.27 3.81
N ILE A 42 -11.82 -9.43 4.34
CA ILE A 42 -11.38 -9.59 5.73
C ILE A 42 -9.94 -10.11 5.68
N ASN A 43 -9.01 -9.26 6.05
CA ASN A 43 -7.59 -9.60 6.07
C ASN A 43 -7.08 -9.65 7.53
N ASN A 44 -6.85 -10.85 8.04
CA ASN A 44 -6.29 -11.11 9.37
C ASN A 44 -4.86 -11.66 9.29
N SER A 45 -4.21 -11.56 8.13
CA SER A 45 -2.85 -12.05 7.91
C SER A 45 -2.10 -11.19 6.90
N VAL A 46 -1.48 -11.77 5.88
CA VAL A 46 -0.63 -11.06 4.94
C VAL A 46 -1.25 -11.08 3.54
N LEU A 47 -1.41 -9.91 2.96
CA LEU A 47 -1.73 -9.72 1.54
C LEU A 47 -0.58 -8.96 0.88
N ASN A 48 0.10 -9.62 -0.05
CA ASN A 48 1.14 -8.99 -0.87
C ASN A 48 0.57 -8.54 -2.21
N MET A 49 0.91 -7.33 -2.61
CA MET A 49 0.61 -6.78 -3.94
C MET A 49 1.90 -6.37 -4.62
N GLU A 50 2.15 -6.88 -5.83
CA GLU A 50 3.41 -6.70 -6.53
C GLU A 50 3.30 -5.76 -7.73
N SER A 51 4.38 -5.08 -8.08
CA SER A 51 4.50 -4.30 -9.30
C SER A 51 5.91 -4.33 -9.88
N ASP A 52 6.05 -3.91 -11.13
CA ASP A 52 7.31 -3.54 -11.79
C ASP A 52 7.09 -2.28 -12.64
N SER A 53 8.07 -1.91 -13.47
CA SER A 53 8.01 -0.72 -14.33
C SER A 53 6.87 -0.73 -15.37
N GLN A 54 6.26 -1.88 -15.65
CA GLN A 54 5.25 -2.04 -16.70
C GLN A 54 3.92 -2.56 -16.19
N ASN A 55 3.90 -3.24 -15.04
CA ASN A 55 2.74 -3.97 -14.55
C ASN A 55 2.48 -3.67 -13.07
N PHE A 56 1.23 -3.54 -12.72
CA PHE A 56 0.78 -3.26 -11.36
C PHE A 56 -0.35 -4.20 -10.99
N SER A 57 -0.21 -4.91 -9.88
CA SER A 57 -1.35 -5.64 -9.30
C SER A 57 -2.45 -4.68 -8.88
N SER A 58 -3.69 -5.12 -8.93
CA SER A 58 -4.82 -4.32 -8.46
C SER A 58 -5.70 -5.08 -7.48
N LEU A 59 -6.26 -4.33 -6.53
CA LEU A 59 -7.28 -4.80 -5.60
C LEU A 59 -8.43 -3.80 -5.61
N ILE A 60 -9.63 -4.28 -5.93
CA ILE A 60 -10.86 -3.49 -5.91
C ILE A 60 -11.82 -4.16 -4.96
N VAL A 61 -12.28 -3.44 -3.95
CA VAL A 61 -13.29 -3.91 -3.00
C VAL A 61 -14.52 -3.01 -3.11
N GLU A 62 -15.62 -3.55 -3.63
CA GLU A 62 -16.87 -2.80 -3.85
C GLU A 62 -17.89 -3.01 -2.72
N GLY A 63 -17.62 -3.94 -1.79
CA GLY A 63 -18.57 -4.34 -0.77
C GLY A 63 -18.72 -3.32 0.36
N GLU A 64 -19.96 -3.10 0.78
CA GLU A 64 -20.27 -2.51 2.08
C GLU A 64 -20.25 -3.61 3.15
N SER A 65 -20.04 -3.24 4.42
CA SER A 65 -19.91 -4.18 5.54
C SER A 65 -21.23 -4.93 5.79
N TYR A 66 -21.41 -6.06 5.15
CA TYR A 66 -22.46 -7.01 5.48
C TYR A 66 -21.89 -8.22 6.21
N GLY A 67 -22.66 -8.80 7.13
CA GLY A 67 -22.24 -9.97 7.89
C GLY A 67 -21.89 -11.15 6.95
N LEU A 68 -20.69 -11.68 7.13
CA LEU A 68 -20.20 -12.85 6.38
C LEU A 68 -20.78 -14.13 6.99
N THR A 69 -21.44 -14.97 6.20
CA THR A 69 -21.82 -16.33 6.61
C THR A 69 -20.67 -17.28 6.28
N ILE A 70 -20.04 -17.84 7.28
CA ILE A 70 -18.98 -18.86 7.11
C ILE A 70 -19.62 -20.25 7.14
N TYR A 71 -19.37 -21.03 6.10
CA TYR A 71 -19.68 -22.46 6.06
C TYR A 71 -18.54 -23.23 6.70
N THR A 72 -18.81 -24.00 7.75
CA THR A 72 -17.83 -24.92 8.32
C THR A 72 -17.92 -26.28 7.62
N ASP A 73 -16.83 -27.05 7.56
CA ASP A 73 -16.70 -28.32 6.86
C ASP A 73 -17.73 -29.41 7.23
N ALA A 74 -18.54 -29.17 8.26
CA ALA A 74 -19.55 -30.14 8.70
C ALA A 74 -20.93 -29.99 8.03
N GLY A 75 -21.03 -29.16 6.97
CA GLY A 75 -22.31 -28.98 6.24
C GLY A 75 -23.44 -28.37 7.09
N ARG A 76 -23.16 -27.86 8.25
CA ARG A 76 -24.12 -27.18 9.11
C ARG A 76 -23.97 -25.68 8.94
N TYR A 77 -25.04 -25.01 8.55
CA TYR A 77 -25.19 -23.58 8.60
C TYR A 77 -25.03 -23.12 10.06
N GLN A 78 -23.91 -22.53 10.37
CA GLN A 78 -23.83 -21.66 11.54
C GLN A 78 -23.90 -20.24 11.02
N THR A 79 -25.04 -19.60 11.17
CA THR A 79 -25.15 -18.16 11.19
C THR A 79 -24.42 -17.67 12.45
N SER A 80 -23.12 -17.64 12.43
CA SER A 80 -22.41 -16.80 13.37
C SER A 80 -22.47 -15.40 12.76
N THR A 81 -23.21 -14.52 13.41
CA THR A 81 -23.00 -13.08 13.30
C THR A 81 -21.65 -12.78 13.95
N ALA A 82 -20.58 -13.33 13.38
CA ALA A 82 -19.24 -12.88 13.68
C ALA A 82 -19.14 -11.53 13.00
N THR A 83 -19.30 -10.50 13.76
CA THR A 83 -18.92 -9.16 13.39
C THR A 83 -17.40 -9.19 13.29
N PHE A 84 -16.87 -9.47 12.10
CA PHE A 84 -15.45 -9.35 11.84
C PHE A 84 -15.15 -7.86 11.70
N THR A 85 -14.96 -7.20 12.83
CA THR A 85 -14.69 -5.76 12.92
C THR A 85 -13.23 -5.44 12.68
N ASP A 86 -12.36 -6.45 12.59
CA ASP A 86 -10.93 -6.19 12.66
C ASP A 86 -10.20 -6.78 11.45
N ASN A 87 -9.93 -5.96 10.45
CA ASN A 87 -8.86 -6.19 9.48
C ASN A 87 -7.52 -5.96 10.22
N THR A 88 -7.05 -6.98 10.95
CA THR A 88 -5.81 -6.89 11.75
C THR A 88 -4.58 -7.24 10.96
N GLY A 89 -4.76 -7.76 9.74
CA GLY A 89 -3.66 -8.12 8.85
C GLY A 89 -3.12 -6.93 8.06
N ASN A 90 -1.88 -7.05 7.64
CA ASN A 90 -1.23 -6.03 6.82
C ASN A 90 -1.32 -6.37 5.34
N ILE A 91 -1.45 -5.32 4.52
CA ILE A 91 -1.12 -5.37 3.10
C ILE A 91 0.32 -4.90 2.96
N THR A 92 1.11 -5.62 2.17
CA THR A 92 2.38 -5.15 1.65
C THR A 92 2.22 -4.86 0.17
N TYR A 93 2.22 -3.59 -0.18
CA TYR A 93 2.17 -3.16 -1.57
C TYR A 93 3.56 -2.77 -2.05
N LYS A 94 4.09 -3.54 -3.00
CA LYS A 94 5.38 -3.28 -3.66
C LYS A 94 5.13 -2.41 -4.88
N ARG A 95 5.35 -1.11 -4.73
CA ARG A 95 5.18 -0.13 -5.80
C ARG A 95 6.49 0.09 -6.52
N TYR A 96 6.50 -0.08 -7.85
CA TYR A 96 7.62 0.39 -8.66
C TYR A 96 7.78 1.90 -8.50
N VAL A 97 9.02 2.35 -8.40
CA VAL A 97 9.41 3.77 -8.33
C VAL A 97 10.60 3.97 -9.26
N ALA A 98 10.52 4.97 -10.14
CA ALA A 98 11.58 5.30 -11.08
C ALA A 98 12.88 5.67 -10.36
N ASP A 99 14.02 5.42 -11.02
CA ASP A 99 15.31 5.83 -10.48
C ASP A 99 15.62 7.31 -10.76
N GLU A 100 16.41 7.92 -9.90
CA GLU A 100 16.75 9.36 -9.98
C GLU A 100 17.56 9.73 -11.22
N GLY A 101 18.25 8.75 -11.82
CA GLY A 101 19.09 8.97 -13.01
C GLY A 101 18.29 9.22 -14.29
N THR A 102 16.98 8.93 -14.30
CA THR A 102 16.09 9.16 -15.44
C THR A 102 15.44 10.55 -15.42
N ASP A 103 15.70 11.37 -14.41
CA ASP A 103 14.94 12.60 -14.11
C ASP A 103 13.42 12.36 -13.93
N GLU A 104 13.02 11.11 -13.75
CA GLU A 104 11.65 10.69 -13.56
C GLU A 104 11.40 10.42 -12.06
N TRP A 105 10.72 11.35 -11.42
CA TRP A 105 10.27 11.19 -10.04
C TRP A 105 8.80 10.83 -10.00
N ASP A 106 8.46 9.79 -9.26
CA ASP A 106 7.07 9.35 -9.12
C ASP A 106 6.31 10.12 -8.06
N PHE A 107 5.05 10.46 -8.35
CA PHE A 107 4.10 10.95 -7.35
C PHE A 107 3.34 9.78 -6.74
N ILE A 108 3.54 9.56 -5.46
CA ILE A 108 3.01 8.39 -4.76
C ILE A 108 2.33 8.82 -3.46
N GLY A 109 1.13 8.28 -3.21
CA GLY A 109 0.48 8.32 -1.91
C GLY A 109 0.64 7.00 -1.18
N SER A 110 0.62 6.99 0.16
CA SER A 110 0.56 5.73 0.90
C SER A 110 -0.75 5.00 0.59
N PRO A 111 -0.70 3.74 0.11
CA PRO A 111 -1.88 2.93 -0.14
C PRO A 111 -2.40 2.22 1.11
N VAL A 112 -1.72 2.37 2.24
CA VAL A 112 -2.02 1.70 3.52
C VAL A 112 -2.09 2.72 4.64
N GLU A 113 -2.87 2.41 5.67
CA GLU A 113 -2.95 3.22 6.89
C GLU A 113 -1.72 3.05 7.77
N GLY A 114 -1.41 4.09 8.54
CA GLY A 114 -0.41 4.02 9.61
C GLY A 114 1.02 3.77 9.15
N GLN A 115 1.35 3.98 7.88
CA GLN A 115 2.73 3.80 7.40
C GLN A 115 3.66 4.79 8.11
N ASP A 116 4.48 4.27 9.01
CA ASP A 116 5.55 5.04 9.66
C ASP A 116 6.69 5.31 8.67
N LEU A 117 7.10 6.56 8.57
CA LEU A 117 8.09 7.00 7.60
C LEU A 117 9.47 6.39 7.85
N GLN A 118 9.91 6.29 9.13
CA GLN A 118 11.21 5.68 9.40
C GLN A 118 11.22 4.21 9.04
N SER A 119 10.14 3.49 9.36
CA SER A 119 9.98 2.09 8.96
C SER A 119 9.95 1.92 7.43
N LEU A 120 9.33 2.86 6.71
CA LEU A 120 9.38 2.85 5.24
C LEU A 120 10.81 3.00 4.74
N ILE A 121 11.57 3.95 5.25
CA ILE A 121 12.96 4.19 4.86
C ILE A 121 13.83 2.96 5.17
N ASP A 122 13.75 2.44 6.39
CA ASP A 122 14.59 1.32 6.86
C ASP A 122 14.32 0.02 6.08
N ASN A 123 13.09 -0.19 5.61
CA ASN A 123 12.70 -1.38 4.87
C ASN A 123 12.86 -1.25 3.34
N ASN A 124 13.30 -0.09 2.85
CA ASN A 124 13.45 0.19 1.42
C ASN A 124 14.81 0.78 1.08
N SER A 125 15.83 -0.07 1.11
CA SER A 125 17.21 0.33 0.83
C SER A 125 17.47 0.81 -0.60
N SER A 126 16.49 0.69 -1.48
CA SER A 126 16.52 1.21 -2.86
C SER A 126 16.12 2.67 -2.98
N LEU A 127 15.60 3.30 -1.91
CA LEU A 127 15.30 4.73 -1.95
C LEU A 127 16.56 5.55 -2.12
N ALA A 128 16.57 6.46 -3.08
CA ALA A 128 17.71 7.33 -3.32
C ALA A 128 18.00 8.22 -2.11
N THR A 129 19.29 8.46 -1.87
CA THR A 129 19.75 9.28 -0.76
C THR A 129 20.80 10.28 -1.21
N ASN A 130 20.74 11.48 -0.65
CA ASN A 130 21.80 12.48 -0.81
C ASN A 130 22.21 13.00 0.58
N SER A 131 23.37 12.55 1.04
CA SER A 131 23.89 12.85 2.39
C SER A 131 22.90 12.38 3.48
N SER A 132 22.24 13.29 4.17
CA SER A 132 21.26 12.98 5.21
C SER A 132 19.82 13.01 4.73
N LEU A 133 19.57 13.30 3.46
CA LEU A 133 18.22 13.37 2.89
C LEU A 133 17.88 12.08 2.15
N VAL A 134 16.61 11.69 2.20
CA VAL A 134 16.05 10.59 1.42
C VAL A 134 15.11 11.15 0.36
N ALA A 135 15.04 10.50 -0.79
CA ALA A 135 14.20 10.91 -1.91
C ALA A 135 12.71 10.63 -1.65
N ILE A 136 12.19 11.19 -0.58
CA ILE A 136 10.76 11.26 -0.25
C ILE A 136 10.47 12.67 0.25
N GLY A 137 9.53 13.37 -0.39
CA GLY A 137 9.16 14.72 0.03
C GLY A 137 7.71 15.07 -0.30
N PRO A 138 6.96 15.69 0.63
CA PRO A 138 5.70 16.31 0.31
C PRO A 138 5.92 17.57 -0.53
N TYR A 139 4.94 17.92 -1.33
CA TYR A 139 4.87 19.24 -1.94
C TYR A 139 4.49 20.27 -0.87
N ASP A 140 5.26 21.35 -0.77
CA ASP A 140 4.98 22.47 0.11
C ASP A 140 4.53 23.68 -0.70
N ASN A 141 3.23 23.95 -0.66
CA ASN A 141 2.62 25.07 -1.36
C ASN A 141 2.86 26.41 -0.63
N SER A 142 3.23 26.37 0.65
CA SER A 142 3.47 27.60 1.43
C SER A 142 4.81 28.27 1.07
N ALA A 143 5.74 27.51 0.49
CA ALA A 143 7.02 28.02 0.01
C ALA A 143 6.92 28.82 -1.30
N ALA A 144 5.75 28.82 -1.94
CA ALA A 144 5.52 29.47 -3.24
C ALA A 144 5.03 30.91 -3.10
N ASP A 145 5.73 31.77 -2.34
CA ASP A 145 5.41 33.19 -2.16
C ASP A 145 5.68 34.07 -3.40
N GLY A 146 5.43 33.54 -4.59
CA GLY A 146 5.46 34.34 -5.82
C GLY A 146 6.83 34.74 -6.34
N GLU A 147 7.89 34.39 -5.66
CA GLU A 147 9.26 34.53 -6.17
C GLU A 147 9.61 33.27 -6.98
N ALA A 148 10.26 33.46 -8.11
CA ALA A 148 10.62 32.41 -9.06
C ALA A 148 11.70 31.42 -8.55
N ASP A 149 11.83 31.25 -7.23
CA ASP A 149 12.73 30.27 -6.65
C ASP A 149 12.06 28.90 -6.60
N THR A 150 12.26 28.14 -7.64
CA THR A 150 11.73 26.78 -7.79
C THR A 150 12.40 25.75 -6.87
N SER A 151 13.32 26.16 -5.99
CA SER A 151 14.12 25.25 -5.15
C SER A 151 13.39 24.70 -3.92
N ASN A 152 12.19 25.20 -3.60
CA ASN A 152 11.53 24.92 -2.33
C ASN A 152 10.14 24.24 -2.43
N PHE A 153 9.78 23.67 -3.57
CA PHE A 153 8.48 23.02 -3.72
C PHE A 153 8.38 21.65 -3.01
N TYR A 154 9.50 21.01 -2.72
CA TYR A 154 9.55 19.73 -2.04
C TYR A 154 10.48 19.79 -0.83
N THR A 155 9.96 19.41 0.32
CA THR A 155 10.73 19.29 1.55
C THR A 155 11.09 17.83 1.77
N TYR A 156 12.33 17.46 1.47
CA TYR A 156 12.80 16.08 1.64
C TYR A 156 13.03 15.72 3.10
N TYR A 157 12.65 14.50 3.46
CA TYR A 157 12.87 13.97 4.80
C TYR A 157 14.33 13.56 5.00
N ASN A 158 14.74 13.52 6.27
CA ASN A 158 16.06 12.98 6.62
C ASN A 158 16.04 11.45 6.54
N THR A 159 17.23 10.83 6.39
CA THR A 159 17.40 9.38 6.43
C THR A 159 17.12 8.78 7.80
N THR A 160 17.14 9.60 8.85
CA THR A 160 16.93 9.18 10.26
C THR A 160 16.02 10.18 10.97
N SER A 161 15.56 9.80 12.17
CA SER A 161 14.77 10.66 13.07
C SER A 161 13.34 10.95 12.61
N ASN A 162 12.74 10.05 11.84
CA ASN A 162 11.35 10.14 11.37
C ASN A 162 10.38 9.20 12.11
N SER A 163 10.84 8.55 13.17
CA SER A 163 9.99 7.63 13.94
C SER A 163 8.74 8.36 14.48
N GLY A 164 7.59 7.75 14.30
CA GLY A 164 6.29 8.33 14.67
C GLY A 164 5.75 9.34 13.64
N THR A 165 6.48 9.62 12.57
CA THR A 165 5.94 10.40 11.44
C THR A 165 5.16 9.46 10.54
N ILE A 166 3.84 9.61 10.53
CA ILE A 166 2.97 8.78 9.68
C ILE A 166 2.77 9.45 8.33
N LEU A 167 2.88 8.68 7.25
CA LEU A 167 2.48 9.12 5.91
C LEU A 167 0.94 9.03 5.80
N PRO A 168 0.22 10.16 5.77
CA PRO A 168 -1.22 10.13 5.64
C PRO A 168 -1.65 9.52 4.31
N VAL A 169 -2.65 8.67 4.35
CA VAL A 169 -3.28 8.12 3.15
C VAL A 169 -3.89 9.26 2.33
N GLY A 170 -3.72 9.22 1.00
CA GLY A 170 -4.26 10.25 0.09
C GLY A 170 -3.43 11.52 -0.02
N LYS A 171 -2.37 11.69 0.79
CA LYS A 171 -1.37 12.75 0.59
C LYS A 171 -0.33 12.27 -0.42
N GLY A 172 -0.03 13.11 -1.42
CA GLY A 172 1.00 12.83 -2.41
C GLY A 172 2.40 13.19 -1.92
N TYR A 173 3.36 12.37 -2.32
CA TYR A 173 4.80 12.55 -2.09
C TYR A 173 5.52 12.33 -3.41
N VAL A 174 6.58 13.09 -3.64
CA VAL A 174 7.53 12.76 -4.69
C VAL A 174 8.50 11.72 -4.15
N MET A 175 8.83 10.70 -4.95
CA MET A 175 9.79 9.65 -4.59
C MET A 175 10.67 9.28 -5.78
N ALA A 176 11.90 8.84 -5.45
CA ALA A 176 12.83 8.23 -6.42
C ALA A 176 13.64 7.12 -5.76
N THR A 177 14.10 6.17 -6.58
CA THR A 177 15.07 5.15 -6.15
C THR A 177 16.47 5.49 -6.65
N ASP A 178 17.50 4.82 -6.13
CA ASP A 178 18.90 5.05 -6.52
C ASP A 178 19.12 4.88 -8.03
N GLU A 179 20.01 5.68 -8.61
CA GLU A 179 20.39 5.61 -10.01
C GLU A 179 20.81 4.21 -10.41
N GLY A 180 20.26 3.72 -11.53
CA GLY A 180 20.52 2.38 -12.05
C GLY A 180 19.79 1.24 -11.33
N SER A 181 18.88 1.54 -10.42
CA SER A 181 18.01 0.57 -9.75
C SER A 181 16.94 0.03 -10.70
N THR A 182 17.28 -0.98 -11.47
CA THR A 182 16.35 -1.57 -12.45
C THR A 182 15.18 -2.26 -11.76
N ASN A 183 13.95 -1.84 -12.03
CA ASN A 183 12.71 -2.37 -11.43
C ASN A 183 12.67 -2.31 -9.90
N ALA A 184 13.30 -1.31 -9.31
CA ALA A 184 13.23 -1.10 -7.88
C ALA A 184 11.79 -0.84 -7.42
N THR A 185 11.45 -1.38 -6.27
CA THR A 185 10.14 -1.19 -5.66
C THR A 185 10.29 -0.61 -4.25
N VAL A 186 9.33 0.23 -3.88
CA VAL A 186 9.14 0.69 -2.50
C VAL A 186 7.98 -0.10 -1.89
N ASN A 187 8.23 -0.70 -0.73
CA ASN A 187 7.27 -1.54 -0.02
C ASN A 187 6.52 -0.68 1.00
N PHE A 188 5.22 -0.54 0.82
CA PHE A 188 4.32 0.04 1.81
C PHE A 188 3.65 -1.08 2.58
N THR A 189 3.69 -1.02 3.92
CA THR A 189 3.12 -2.06 4.76
C THR A 189 2.25 -1.47 5.86
N GLY A 190 1.00 -1.89 5.91
CA GLY A 190 0.02 -1.44 6.91
C GLY A 190 -1.37 -2.03 6.67
N PRO A 191 -2.34 -1.71 7.53
CA PRO A 191 -3.73 -2.10 7.31
C PRO A 191 -4.32 -1.52 6.03
N VAL A 192 -5.36 -2.19 5.53
CA VAL A 192 -6.20 -1.68 4.42
C VAL A 192 -6.92 -0.41 4.87
N VAL A 193 -6.98 0.57 3.99
CA VAL A 193 -7.84 1.74 4.19
C VAL A 193 -9.30 1.32 4.08
N THR A 194 -10.06 1.51 5.16
CA THR A 194 -11.47 1.09 5.24
C THR A 194 -12.44 2.27 5.29
N GLU A 195 -11.93 3.49 5.42
CA GLU A 195 -12.73 4.70 5.55
C GLU A 195 -12.58 5.63 4.35
N ASN A 196 -13.58 6.47 4.13
CA ASN A 196 -13.49 7.54 3.14
C ASN A 196 -12.46 8.59 3.58
N ILE A 197 -11.57 8.96 2.68
CA ILE A 197 -10.54 9.96 2.95
C ILE A 197 -11.02 11.31 2.39
N TYR A 198 -11.01 12.33 3.23
CA TYR A 198 -11.38 13.68 2.87
C TYR A 198 -10.21 14.64 3.13
N TYR A 199 -9.81 15.37 2.11
CA TYR A 199 -8.86 16.47 2.24
C TYR A 199 -9.51 17.79 1.83
N ALA A 200 -9.30 18.82 2.65
CA ALA A 200 -9.60 20.18 2.22
C ALA A 200 -8.54 20.61 1.18
N ILE A 201 -8.99 21.01 0.01
CA ILE A 201 -8.14 21.66 -0.98
C ILE A 201 -8.13 23.15 -0.62
N THR A 202 -7.00 23.65 -0.16
CA THR A 202 -6.79 25.07 0.20
C THR A 202 -5.91 25.75 -0.82
#